data_0dc0689c2794e9178cfe0467ac97505e
#
_entry.id   0dc0689c2794e9178cfe0467ac97505e
#
_cell.length_a   1.000
_cell.length_b   1.000
_cell.length_c   1.000
_cell.angle_alpha   90.00
_cell.angle_beta   90.00
_cell.angle_gamma   90.00
#
_symmetry.space_group_name_H-M   'P 1'
#
loop_
_entity.id
_entity.type
_entity.pdbx_description
1 polymer ?
#
loop_
_entity_poly.entity_id
_entity_poly.type
_entity_poly.pdbx_seq_one_letter_code
_entity_poly.pdbx_strand_id
1 'polypeptide(L)'
;MAEQPSVAPTLPPYGEATLADLSTSILASLGAAGEPNPLNLPAADRVCLLVVDGLGWELLRDNQAAAPFLSELAMTARPLVAGFPATTVTSLSSLGTGRPPGQHGMLGYQVLQPGRGRLLNGLRWDPGVDPVTWQPGSTIYERAAAQGIAAFRIAPSSFRGSGLSVASMRGADYRSADSLGALVAETADALRETHRCLATVYYGSLDATGHAHGSTSAAWRYQLGHVDKLAEQLVSAVPQNTVLHITADRGMVVVQPQDHIDLDDGAGLRGGVALLGGEPRARHVYAEPGAAADVLAAWREILGSRAWVASRDEAIASGWFGPVAGPMVARVGDVVAAPAGPWALVTKDEPAESALVGMHGSLTTTDQLVPHLLLAADEPGFR
;
A
#
# COMPACT_ATOMS: atom_id res chain seq x y z
N MET A 1 -24.14 -25.15 -1.25
CA MET A 1 -22.83 -24.51 -0.99
C MET A 1 -22.85 -23.23 -1.79
N ALA A 2 -22.53 -22.09 -1.19
CA ALA A 2 -22.42 -20.82 -1.92
C ALA A 2 -21.34 -20.98 -3.00
N GLU A 3 -21.57 -20.39 -4.18
CA GLU A 3 -20.62 -20.41 -5.28
C GLU A 3 -19.36 -19.61 -4.88
N GLN A 4 -18.19 -20.22 -5.04
CA GLN A 4 -16.91 -19.54 -4.74
C GLN A 4 -16.42 -18.78 -5.96
N PRO A 5 -15.59 -17.71 -5.80
CA PRO A 5 -14.95 -17.05 -6.92
C PRO A 5 -14.18 -18.06 -7.79
N SER A 6 -14.35 -17.96 -9.11
CA SER A 6 -13.71 -18.86 -10.08
C SER A 6 -12.20 -18.63 -10.21
N VAL A 7 -11.72 -17.46 -9.78
CA VAL A 7 -10.31 -17.08 -9.78
C VAL A 7 -9.77 -17.17 -8.34
N ALA A 8 -8.57 -17.73 -8.19
CA ALA A 8 -7.91 -17.76 -6.89
C ALA A 8 -7.43 -16.34 -6.48
N PRO A 9 -7.40 -16.02 -5.17
CA PRO A 9 -6.85 -14.75 -4.70
C PRO A 9 -5.34 -14.69 -4.94
N THR A 10 -4.83 -13.51 -5.26
CA THR A 10 -3.40 -13.22 -5.31
C THR A 10 -2.88 -13.05 -3.89
N LEU A 11 -2.42 -14.14 -3.29
CA LEU A 11 -1.88 -14.11 -1.93
C LEU A 11 -0.46 -13.53 -1.92
N PRO A 12 -0.16 -12.58 -1.02
CA PRO A 12 1.16 -11.97 -0.95
C PRO A 12 2.22 -12.97 -0.47
N PRO A 13 3.32 -13.17 -1.22
CA PRO A 13 4.42 -14.05 -0.85
C PRO A 13 5.37 -13.33 0.14
N TYR A 14 4.90 -13.11 1.36
CA TYR A 14 5.69 -12.45 2.39
C TYR A 14 6.98 -13.22 2.70
N GLY A 15 8.10 -12.51 2.74
CA GLY A 15 9.43 -13.07 2.89
C GLY A 15 10.12 -13.35 1.54
N GLU A 16 9.46 -13.07 0.41
CA GLU A 16 9.98 -13.33 -0.94
C GLU A 16 9.93 -12.09 -1.83
N ALA A 17 8.73 -11.57 -2.13
CA ALA A 17 8.54 -10.55 -3.15
C ALA A 17 7.37 -9.59 -2.84
N THR A 18 7.36 -9.00 -1.65
CA THR A 18 6.39 -7.99 -1.24
C THR A 18 7.05 -6.62 -1.00
N LEU A 19 6.24 -5.59 -0.75
CA LEU A 19 6.75 -4.26 -0.38
C LEU A 19 7.55 -4.27 0.93
N ALA A 20 7.24 -5.15 1.87
CA ALA A 20 8.02 -5.34 3.08
C ALA A 20 9.44 -5.87 2.75
N ASP A 21 9.50 -6.80 1.81
CA ASP A 21 10.74 -7.43 1.35
C ASP A 21 11.63 -6.45 0.57
N LEU A 22 11.01 -5.52 -0.18
CA LEU A 22 11.74 -4.44 -0.86
C LEU A 22 12.50 -3.58 0.15
N SER A 23 11.85 -3.17 1.22
CA SER A 23 12.46 -2.26 2.19
C SER A 23 13.60 -2.89 2.97
N THR A 24 13.48 -4.15 3.37
CA THR A 24 14.59 -4.88 4.03
C THR A 24 15.74 -5.13 3.07
N SER A 25 15.44 -5.49 1.80
CA SER A 25 16.45 -5.66 0.76
C SER A 25 17.19 -4.35 0.46
N ILE A 26 16.51 -3.20 0.45
CA ILE A 26 17.15 -1.89 0.31
C ILE A 26 18.11 -1.62 1.50
N LEU A 27 17.70 -1.87 2.73
CA LEU A 27 18.60 -1.69 3.88
C LEU A 27 19.82 -2.63 3.80
N ALA A 28 19.60 -3.88 3.40
CA ALA A 28 20.69 -4.84 3.19
C ALA A 28 21.65 -4.38 2.08
N SER A 29 21.14 -3.85 0.97
CA SER A 29 21.96 -3.31 -0.13
C SER A 29 22.81 -2.13 0.31
N LEU A 30 22.29 -1.29 1.22
CA LEU A 30 23.05 -0.22 1.88
C LEU A 30 24.02 -0.72 2.95
N GLY A 31 24.18 -2.04 3.12
CA GLY A 31 25.11 -2.66 4.06
C GLY A 31 24.62 -2.63 5.51
N ALA A 32 23.32 -2.56 5.77
CA ALA A 32 22.77 -2.70 7.12
C ALA A 32 22.92 -4.15 7.58
N ALA A 33 23.66 -4.37 8.66
CA ALA A 33 23.91 -5.71 9.20
C ALA A 33 22.61 -6.33 9.76
N GLY A 34 22.37 -7.60 9.44
CA GLY A 34 21.23 -8.37 9.94
C GLY A 34 19.91 -8.13 9.19
N GLU A 35 19.88 -7.26 8.19
CA GLU A 35 18.72 -7.09 7.32
C GLU A 35 18.67 -8.18 6.24
N PRO A 36 17.52 -8.84 6.03
CA PRO A 36 17.38 -9.81 4.96
C PRO A 36 17.35 -9.13 3.58
N ASN A 37 17.84 -9.83 2.57
CA ASN A 37 17.83 -9.38 1.17
C ASN A 37 17.14 -10.41 0.26
N PRO A 38 15.84 -10.68 0.43
CA PRO A 38 15.14 -11.69 -0.38
C PRO A 38 15.09 -11.33 -1.86
N LEU A 39 15.15 -10.04 -2.22
CA LEU A 39 15.17 -9.60 -3.61
C LEU A 39 16.58 -9.66 -4.25
N ASN A 40 17.61 -10.04 -3.51
CA ASN A 40 18.99 -10.10 -3.98
C ASN A 40 19.48 -8.79 -4.60
N LEU A 41 19.11 -7.65 -4.00
CA LEU A 41 19.55 -6.34 -4.47
C LEU A 41 21.09 -6.22 -4.33
N PRO A 42 21.76 -5.66 -5.34
CA PRO A 42 23.21 -5.43 -5.28
C PRO A 42 23.55 -4.36 -4.24
N ALA A 43 24.80 -4.34 -3.79
CA ALA A 43 25.30 -3.31 -2.88
C ALA A 43 25.17 -1.92 -3.51
N ALA A 44 24.77 -0.94 -2.70
CA ALA A 44 24.60 0.45 -3.11
C ALA A 44 25.06 1.40 -2.00
N ASP A 45 25.62 2.54 -2.38
CA ASP A 45 25.96 3.62 -1.45
C ASP A 45 24.76 4.52 -1.18
N ARG A 46 23.98 4.83 -2.22
CA ARG A 46 22.80 5.68 -2.16
C ARG A 46 21.63 5.00 -2.81
N VAL A 47 20.48 5.07 -2.16
CA VAL A 47 19.22 4.56 -2.70
C VAL A 47 18.19 5.67 -2.70
N CYS A 48 17.55 5.86 -3.86
CA CYS A 48 16.33 6.63 -4.02
C CYS A 48 15.16 5.67 -4.24
N LEU A 49 14.18 5.66 -3.36
CA LEU A 49 12.95 4.90 -3.50
C LEU A 49 11.79 5.84 -3.85
N LEU A 50 11.38 5.86 -5.10
CA LEU A 50 10.17 6.57 -5.55
C LEU A 50 8.95 5.66 -5.36
N VAL A 51 8.03 6.09 -4.51
CA VAL A 51 6.74 5.44 -4.27
C VAL A 51 5.65 6.28 -4.94
N VAL A 52 5.04 5.74 -5.98
CA VAL A 52 3.94 6.38 -6.74
C VAL A 52 2.62 5.73 -6.31
N ASP A 53 1.81 6.47 -5.56
CA ASP A 53 0.54 5.97 -5.06
C ASP A 53 -0.42 5.59 -6.20
N GLY A 54 -0.95 4.38 -6.16
CA GLY A 54 -1.92 3.87 -7.12
C GLY A 54 -1.34 3.45 -8.49
N LEU A 55 -0.01 3.37 -8.67
CA LEU A 55 0.61 2.88 -9.90
C LEU A 55 0.66 1.34 -9.92
N GLY A 56 -0.45 0.70 -10.28
CA GLY A 56 -0.49 -0.75 -10.46
C GLY A 56 0.38 -1.22 -11.63
N TRP A 57 0.92 -2.44 -11.50
CA TRP A 57 1.71 -3.08 -12.55
C TRP A 57 0.94 -3.24 -13.87
N GLU A 58 -0.30 -3.72 -13.80
CA GLU A 58 -1.15 -3.90 -14.97
C GLU A 58 -1.49 -2.54 -15.61
N LEU A 59 -1.79 -1.52 -14.78
CA LEU A 59 -2.08 -0.17 -15.24
C LEU A 59 -0.92 0.47 -16.00
N LEU A 60 0.31 0.27 -15.54
CA LEU A 60 1.51 0.74 -16.25
C LEU A 60 1.65 0.04 -17.61
N ARG A 61 1.49 -1.27 -17.66
CA ARG A 61 1.62 -2.06 -18.88
C ARG A 61 0.55 -1.73 -19.93
N ASP A 62 -0.65 -1.42 -19.49
CA ASP A 62 -1.77 -1.07 -20.37
C ASP A 62 -1.69 0.38 -20.90
N ASN A 63 -0.84 1.24 -20.31
CA ASN A 63 -0.72 2.65 -20.64
C ASN A 63 0.70 3.07 -21.07
N GLN A 64 1.43 2.19 -21.78
CA GLN A 64 2.83 2.39 -22.18
C GLN A 64 3.07 3.72 -22.93
N ALA A 65 2.15 4.11 -23.79
CA ALA A 65 2.26 5.36 -24.56
C ALA A 65 2.22 6.62 -23.67
N ALA A 66 1.63 6.55 -22.48
CA ALA A 66 1.57 7.65 -21.53
C ALA A 66 2.81 7.71 -20.60
N ALA A 67 3.55 6.61 -20.48
CA ALA A 67 4.73 6.50 -19.63
C ALA A 67 5.84 5.70 -20.34
N PRO A 68 6.42 6.22 -21.42
CA PRO A 68 7.42 5.48 -22.21
C PRO A 68 8.68 5.14 -21.44
N PHE A 69 9.19 6.04 -20.60
CA PHE A 69 10.39 5.80 -19.79
C PHE A 69 10.16 4.66 -18.77
N LEU A 70 9.08 4.74 -17.98
CA LEU A 70 8.75 3.69 -17.01
C LEU A 70 8.44 2.36 -17.71
N SER A 71 7.82 2.39 -18.88
CA SER A 71 7.48 1.20 -19.65
C SER A 71 8.72 0.50 -20.21
N GLU A 72 9.74 1.23 -20.61
CA GLU A 72 11.03 0.67 -21.02
C GLU A 72 11.68 -0.07 -19.85
N LEU A 73 11.72 0.53 -18.66
CA LEU A 73 12.23 -0.14 -17.45
C LEU A 73 11.40 -1.39 -17.10
N ALA A 74 10.10 -1.34 -17.32
CA ALA A 74 9.19 -2.45 -17.03
C ALA A 74 9.39 -3.67 -17.95
N MET A 75 10.05 -3.55 -19.10
CA MET A 75 10.27 -4.66 -20.03
C MET A 75 11.08 -5.82 -19.42
N THR A 76 11.99 -5.52 -18.51
CA THR A 76 12.86 -6.50 -17.84
C THR A 76 12.53 -6.70 -16.36
N ALA A 77 11.65 -5.88 -15.83
CA ALA A 77 11.26 -5.88 -14.42
C ALA A 77 10.27 -7.01 -14.08
N ARG A 78 10.20 -7.34 -12.80
CA ARG A 78 9.17 -8.23 -12.26
C ARG A 78 8.35 -7.44 -11.23
N PRO A 79 7.02 -7.64 -11.18
CA PRO A 79 6.20 -7.00 -10.18
C PRO A 79 6.48 -7.57 -8.79
N LEU A 80 6.24 -6.73 -7.78
CA LEU A 80 6.06 -7.14 -6.39
C LEU A 80 4.57 -7.23 -6.07
N VAL A 81 4.26 -7.80 -4.90
CA VAL A 81 2.91 -7.83 -4.35
C VAL A 81 2.82 -6.82 -3.20
N ALA A 82 1.79 -5.98 -3.21
CA ALA A 82 1.62 -4.92 -2.23
C ALA A 82 1.47 -5.44 -0.79
N GLY A 83 0.65 -6.47 -0.63
CA GLY A 83 0.21 -6.99 0.66
C GLY A 83 -1.28 -6.74 0.87
N PHE A 84 -1.89 -7.46 1.82
CA PHE A 84 -3.32 -7.34 2.06
C PHE A 84 -3.62 -6.65 3.40
N PRO A 85 -4.60 -5.72 3.42
CA PRO A 85 -5.27 -5.09 2.28
C PRO A 85 -4.34 -4.23 1.42
N ALA A 86 -4.58 -4.18 0.08
CA ALA A 86 -3.82 -3.35 -0.85
C ALA A 86 -4.25 -1.87 -0.72
N THR A 87 -3.86 -1.24 0.35
CA THR A 87 -4.25 0.13 0.72
C THR A 87 -3.05 0.93 1.23
N THR A 88 -3.07 2.25 1.01
CA THR A 88 -1.97 3.15 1.38
C THR A 88 -1.52 2.98 2.83
N VAL A 89 -2.47 2.87 3.78
CA VAL A 89 -2.16 2.70 5.21
C VAL A 89 -1.31 1.44 5.46
N THR A 90 -1.71 0.32 4.88
CA THR A 90 -1.03 -0.96 5.04
C THR A 90 0.30 -1.00 4.29
N SER A 91 0.28 -0.58 3.03
CA SER A 91 1.44 -0.66 2.14
C SER A 91 2.57 0.29 2.54
N LEU A 92 2.27 1.55 2.89
CA LEU A 92 3.28 2.47 3.41
C LEU A 92 3.85 2.00 4.75
N SER A 93 3.03 1.31 5.57
CA SER A 93 3.54 0.71 6.81
C SER A 93 4.42 -0.51 6.56
N SER A 94 4.11 -1.33 5.55
CA SER A 94 4.97 -2.43 5.11
C SER A 94 6.31 -1.90 4.58
N LEU A 95 6.28 -0.87 3.72
CA LEU A 95 7.49 -0.18 3.25
C LEU A 95 8.27 0.47 4.40
N GLY A 96 7.58 1.14 5.32
CA GLY A 96 8.23 1.87 6.40
C GLY A 96 8.78 0.99 7.53
N THR A 97 8.30 -0.24 7.69
CA THR A 97 8.75 -1.16 8.74
C THR A 97 9.55 -2.35 8.23
N GLY A 98 9.44 -2.68 6.93
CA GLY A 98 9.98 -3.92 6.36
C GLY A 98 9.33 -5.16 6.98
N ARG A 99 8.06 -5.09 7.34
CA ARG A 99 7.30 -6.17 7.98
C ARG A 99 5.95 -6.37 7.29
N PRO A 100 5.39 -7.58 7.29
CA PRO A 100 4.05 -7.84 6.81
C PRO A 100 2.97 -7.21 7.69
N PRO A 101 1.74 -6.99 7.17
CA PRO A 101 0.64 -6.33 7.86
C PRO A 101 0.31 -6.92 9.23
N GLY A 102 0.32 -8.24 9.36
CA GLY A 102 0.06 -8.92 10.63
C GLY A 102 1.10 -8.65 11.72
N GLN A 103 2.30 -8.22 11.37
CA GLN A 103 3.35 -7.87 12.32
C GLN A 103 3.34 -6.39 12.70
N HIS A 104 3.16 -5.47 11.75
CA HIS A 104 3.12 -4.03 12.06
C HIS A 104 1.73 -3.55 12.52
N GLY A 105 0.66 -4.35 12.29
CA GLY A 105 -0.68 -4.09 12.82
C GLY A 105 -1.47 -2.96 12.16
N MET A 106 -1.00 -2.42 11.03
CA MET A 106 -1.73 -1.49 10.18
C MET A 106 -2.50 -2.33 9.14
N LEU A 107 -3.65 -2.85 9.55
CA LEU A 107 -4.36 -3.95 8.88
C LEU A 107 -5.47 -3.47 7.94
N GLY A 108 -5.50 -2.20 7.58
CA GLY A 108 -6.49 -1.63 6.67
C GLY A 108 -6.71 -0.14 6.90
N TYR A 109 -7.55 0.44 6.05
CA TYR A 109 -7.92 1.86 6.10
C TYR A 109 -8.63 2.22 7.41
N GLN A 110 -9.60 1.38 7.85
CA GLN A 110 -10.29 1.51 9.11
C GLN A 110 -10.29 0.18 9.86
N VAL A 111 -9.73 0.15 11.06
CA VAL A 111 -9.64 -1.07 11.87
C VAL A 111 -10.07 -0.82 13.31
N LEU A 112 -10.57 -1.87 13.98
CA LEU A 112 -11.01 -1.80 15.37
C LEU A 112 -9.90 -1.31 16.29
N GLN A 113 -10.22 -0.37 17.18
CA GLN A 113 -9.43 -0.04 18.36
C GLN A 113 -9.83 -1.02 19.48
N PRO A 114 -9.00 -2.03 19.77
CA PRO A 114 -9.36 -3.03 20.79
C PRO A 114 -9.66 -2.38 22.15
N GLY A 115 -10.75 -2.80 22.77
CA GLY A 115 -11.22 -2.27 24.05
C GLY A 115 -11.90 -0.89 24.02
N ARG A 116 -12.00 -0.24 22.84
CA ARG A 116 -12.65 1.06 22.72
C ARG A 116 -13.96 1.03 21.94
N GLY A 117 -14.32 -0.09 21.29
CA GLY A 117 -15.56 -0.26 20.53
C GLY A 117 -15.74 0.73 19.36
N ARG A 118 -14.64 1.23 18.78
CA ARG A 118 -14.66 2.16 17.65
C ARG A 118 -13.51 1.87 16.69
N LEU A 119 -13.61 2.39 15.47
CA LEU A 119 -12.58 2.23 14.45
C LEU A 119 -11.52 3.33 14.54
N LEU A 120 -10.28 3.00 14.18
CA LEU A 120 -9.23 3.96 13.83
C LEU A 120 -9.19 4.07 12.30
N ASN A 121 -9.36 5.28 11.79
CA ASN A 121 -9.07 5.59 10.39
C ASN A 121 -7.59 5.97 10.27
N GLY A 122 -6.82 5.20 9.49
CA GLY A 122 -5.37 5.37 9.37
C GLY A 122 -4.93 6.66 8.70
N LEU A 123 -5.77 7.28 7.83
CA LEU A 123 -5.45 8.54 7.17
C LEU A 123 -5.91 9.78 7.98
N ARG A 124 -7.05 9.67 8.70
CA ARG A 124 -7.62 10.77 9.49
C ARG A 124 -7.24 10.73 10.96
N TRP A 125 -6.44 9.81 11.35
CA TRP A 125 -5.91 9.50 12.67
C TRP A 125 -6.62 10.14 13.89
N ASP A 126 -7.03 9.33 14.82
CA ASP A 126 -7.64 9.80 16.07
C ASP A 126 -6.56 10.40 17.00
N PRO A 127 -6.65 11.68 17.38
CA PRO A 127 -5.69 12.31 18.29
C PRO A 127 -5.51 11.60 19.64
N GLY A 128 -6.50 10.81 20.07
CA GLY A 128 -6.42 10.01 21.30
C GLY A 128 -5.70 8.68 21.15
N VAL A 129 -5.13 8.39 19.97
CA VAL A 129 -4.34 7.18 19.71
C VAL A 129 -2.91 7.57 19.40
N ASP A 130 -1.97 7.22 20.27
CA ASP A 130 -0.55 7.44 20.02
C ASP A 130 -0.05 6.53 18.89
N PRO A 131 0.48 7.09 17.77
CA PRO A 131 0.93 6.31 16.62
C PRO A 131 2.09 5.34 16.93
N VAL A 132 2.96 5.70 17.86
CA VAL A 132 4.10 4.86 18.26
C VAL A 132 3.62 3.65 19.06
N THR A 133 2.67 3.84 19.96
CA THR A 133 2.04 2.75 20.70
C THR A 133 1.18 1.87 19.78
N TRP A 134 0.51 2.48 18.80
CA TRP A 134 -0.30 1.73 17.84
C TRP A 134 0.55 0.83 16.94
N GLN A 135 1.68 1.33 16.43
CA GLN A 135 2.69 0.57 15.67
C GLN A 135 4.02 0.62 16.45
N PRO A 136 4.28 -0.34 17.38
CA PRO A 136 5.45 -0.27 18.26
C PRO A 136 6.75 -0.80 17.62
N GLY A 137 6.66 -1.47 16.47
CA GLY A 137 7.82 -2.04 15.79
C GLY A 137 8.71 -0.94 15.22
N SER A 138 10.04 -1.12 15.29
CA SER A 138 10.99 -0.18 14.69
C SER A 138 10.77 -0.06 13.18
N THR A 139 10.91 1.16 12.66
CA THR A 139 10.87 1.44 11.22
C THR A 139 12.22 1.10 10.57
N ILE A 140 12.24 1.01 9.23
CA ILE A 140 13.48 0.88 8.47
C ILE A 140 14.39 2.10 8.69
N TYR A 141 13.82 3.28 8.88
CA TYR A 141 14.56 4.52 9.08
C TYR A 141 15.25 4.57 10.43
N GLU A 142 14.58 4.10 11.50
CA GLU A 142 15.20 3.94 12.82
C GLU A 142 16.32 2.90 12.79
N ARG A 143 16.12 1.78 12.07
CA ARG A 143 17.17 0.76 11.91
C ARG A 143 18.35 1.24 11.05
N ALA A 144 18.07 2.01 9.99
CA ALA A 144 19.10 2.68 9.19
C ALA A 144 19.96 3.62 10.05
N ALA A 145 19.30 4.52 10.79
CA ALA A 145 19.97 5.49 11.65
C ALA A 145 20.86 4.82 12.72
N ALA A 146 20.38 3.72 13.32
CA ALA A 146 21.16 2.94 14.29
C ALA A 146 22.46 2.34 13.71
N GLN A 147 22.59 2.29 12.38
CA GLN A 147 23.76 1.76 11.66
C GLN A 147 24.49 2.85 10.85
N GLY A 148 24.23 4.13 11.14
CA GLY A 148 24.91 5.25 10.49
C GLY A 148 24.52 5.45 9.02
N ILE A 149 23.33 4.95 8.61
CA ILE A 149 22.73 5.21 7.30
C ILE A 149 21.76 6.38 7.47
N ALA A 150 22.01 7.48 6.78
CA ALA A 150 21.07 8.60 6.78
C ALA A 150 19.79 8.24 6.04
N ALA A 151 18.64 8.68 6.55
CA ALA A 151 17.36 8.35 5.97
C ALA A 151 16.50 9.60 5.83
N PHE A 152 16.01 9.83 4.62
CA PHE A 152 15.21 10.99 4.26
C PHE A 152 13.83 10.58 3.76
N ARG A 153 12.82 11.35 4.14
CA ARG A 153 11.46 11.24 3.63
C ARG A 153 11.10 12.53 2.89
N ILE A 154 10.91 12.45 1.57
CA ILE A 154 10.52 13.58 0.74
C ILE A 154 9.05 13.39 0.34
N ALA A 155 8.18 14.26 0.83
CA ALA A 155 6.73 14.14 0.64
C ALA A 155 6.02 15.48 0.90
N PRO A 156 4.71 15.61 0.56
CA PRO A 156 3.94 16.82 0.80
C PRO A 156 3.98 17.31 2.26
N SER A 157 4.04 18.62 2.45
CA SER A 157 4.11 19.27 3.76
C SER A 157 2.94 18.88 4.68
N SER A 158 1.76 18.63 4.11
CA SER A 158 0.55 18.22 4.82
C SER A 158 0.66 16.87 5.54
N PHE A 159 1.60 16.02 5.16
CA PHE A 159 1.80 14.71 5.80
C PHE A 159 2.84 14.73 6.92
N ARG A 160 3.58 15.84 7.07
CA ARG A 160 4.55 15.98 8.14
C ARG A 160 3.89 15.83 9.52
N GLY A 161 4.32 14.82 10.28
CA GLY A 161 3.81 14.56 11.63
C GLY A 161 2.38 14.00 11.69
N SER A 162 1.77 13.63 10.54
CA SER A 162 0.50 12.89 10.57
C SER A 162 0.65 11.55 11.29
N GLY A 163 -0.44 11.04 11.87
CA GLY A 163 -0.39 9.78 12.61
C GLY A 163 0.16 8.62 11.78
N LEU A 164 -0.22 8.51 10.50
CA LEU A 164 0.33 7.51 9.60
C LEU A 164 1.84 7.71 9.39
N SER A 165 2.29 8.95 9.14
CA SER A 165 3.72 9.22 8.95
C SER A 165 4.54 8.91 10.20
N VAL A 166 4.02 9.19 11.38
CA VAL A 166 4.69 8.83 12.64
C VAL A 166 4.69 7.31 12.85
N ALA A 167 3.56 6.63 12.62
CA ALA A 167 3.48 5.19 12.80
C ALA A 167 4.43 4.45 11.86
N SER A 168 4.49 4.83 10.58
CA SER A 168 5.16 4.06 9.53
C SER A 168 6.53 4.59 9.11
N MET A 169 6.84 5.88 9.31
CA MET A 169 8.00 6.55 8.71
C MET A 169 8.87 7.31 9.73
N ARG A 170 8.63 7.16 11.05
CA ARG A 170 9.45 7.83 12.08
C ARG A 170 10.92 7.42 11.96
N GLY A 171 11.81 8.32 12.33
CA GLY A 171 13.25 8.14 12.22
C GLY A 171 13.87 8.69 10.92
N ALA A 172 13.06 9.03 9.92
CA ALA A 172 13.52 9.74 8.74
C ALA A 172 13.57 11.26 8.95
N ASP A 173 14.55 11.94 8.38
CA ASP A 173 14.53 13.39 8.21
C ASP A 173 13.48 13.76 7.15
N TYR A 174 12.44 14.49 7.59
CA TYR A 174 11.30 14.82 6.73
C TYR A 174 11.54 16.12 5.97
N ARG A 175 11.59 16.06 4.64
CA ARG A 175 11.69 17.18 3.73
C ARG A 175 10.38 17.40 3.00
N SER A 176 9.82 18.59 3.16
CA SER A 176 8.53 18.94 2.55
C SER A 176 8.72 19.35 1.10
N ALA A 177 7.96 18.72 0.20
CA ALA A 177 7.99 19.01 -1.23
C ALA A 177 6.57 18.96 -1.80
N ASP A 178 6.01 20.13 -2.11
CA ASP A 178 4.60 20.28 -2.52
C ASP A 178 4.45 20.47 -4.05
N SER A 179 5.54 20.31 -4.81
CA SER A 179 5.53 20.35 -6.28
C SER A 179 6.50 19.34 -6.87
N LEU A 180 6.32 18.97 -8.14
CA LEU A 180 7.22 18.05 -8.86
C LEU A 180 8.66 18.52 -8.82
N GLY A 181 8.89 19.82 -9.09
CA GLY A 181 10.23 20.41 -9.07
C GLY A 181 10.86 20.35 -7.65
N ALA A 182 10.07 20.61 -6.61
CA ALA A 182 10.53 20.49 -5.22
C ALA A 182 10.88 19.04 -4.87
N LEU A 183 10.07 18.04 -5.31
CA LEU A 183 10.39 16.62 -5.10
C LEU A 183 11.75 16.26 -5.69
N VAL A 184 12.06 16.71 -6.91
CA VAL A 184 13.35 16.45 -7.55
C VAL A 184 14.49 17.15 -6.81
N ALA A 185 14.36 18.45 -6.52
CA ALA A 185 15.39 19.24 -5.86
C ALA A 185 15.74 18.72 -4.46
N GLU A 186 14.73 18.55 -3.59
CA GLU A 186 14.92 18.04 -2.22
C GLU A 186 15.49 16.62 -2.20
N THR A 187 15.11 15.77 -3.17
CA THR A 187 15.69 14.43 -3.30
C THR A 187 17.17 14.48 -3.67
N ALA A 188 17.51 15.29 -4.66
CA ALA A 188 18.89 15.44 -5.10
C ALA A 188 19.78 16.04 -3.99
N ASP A 189 19.28 17.02 -3.27
CA ASP A 189 20.00 17.65 -2.16
C ASP A 189 20.18 16.66 -0.99
N ALA A 190 19.14 15.94 -0.60
CA ALA A 190 19.22 14.91 0.43
C ALA A 190 20.29 13.85 0.12
N LEU A 191 20.33 13.36 -1.12
CA LEU A 191 21.29 12.34 -1.55
C LEU A 191 22.74 12.85 -1.69
N ARG A 192 22.95 14.18 -1.77
CA ARG A 192 24.29 14.78 -1.79
C ARG A 192 24.89 14.97 -0.40
N GLU A 193 24.08 15.02 0.66
CA GLU A 193 24.55 15.31 2.02
C GLU A 193 25.47 14.24 2.59
N THR A 194 25.29 12.99 2.18
CA THR A 194 26.07 11.87 2.71
C THR A 194 26.29 10.79 1.67
N HIS A 195 27.35 9.98 1.89
CA HIS A 195 27.66 8.89 0.98
C HIS A 195 26.81 7.64 1.18
N ARG A 196 26.19 7.47 2.34
CA ARG A 196 25.42 6.27 2.66
C ARG A 196 24.04 6.66 3.15
N CYS A 197 23.06 6.57 2.25
CA CYS A 197 21.71 7.07 2.56
C CYS A 197 20.58 6.42 1.75
N LEU A 198 19.37 6.50 2.34
CA LEU A 198 18.11 6.18 1.73
C LEU A 198 17.25 7.45 1.64
N ALA A 199 16.81 7.81 0.45
CA ALA A 199 15.79 8.84 0.24
C ALA A 199 14.49 8.17 -0.25
N THR A 200 13.41 8.27 0.51
CA THR A 200 12.09 7.78 0.12
C THR A 200 11.23 8.95 -0.33
N VAL A 201 10.87 8.94 -1.61
CA VAL A 201 10.07 9.99 -2.28
C VAL A 201 8.65 9.48 -2.48
N TYR A 202 7.65 10.27 -2.15
CA TYR A 202 6.25 9.88 -2.29
C TYR A 202 5.50 10.85 -3.20
N TYR A 203 4.73 10.28 -4.14
CA TYR A 203 3.90 11.01 -5.07
C TYR A 203 2.47 10.45 -5.10
N GLY A 204 1.48 11.23 -4.62
CA GLY A 204 0.10 10.79 -4.44
C GLY A 204 -0.92 11.28 -5.48
N SER A 205 -0.51 12.17 -6.42
CA SER A 205 -1.50 12.79 -7.33
C SER A 205 -2.06 11.83 -8.38
N LEU A 206 -1.35 10.74 -8.70
CA LEU A 206 -1.85 9.73 -9.64
C LEU A 206 -3.06 8.99 -9.03
N ASP A 207 -2.94 8.60 -7.77
CA ASP A 207 -4.01 7.98 -6.99
C ASP A 207 -5.23 8.89 -6.85
N ALA A 208 -5.02 10.13 -6.40
CA ALA A 208 -6.11 11.11 -6.25
C ALA A 208 -6.88 11.32 -7.58
N THR A 209 -6.16 11.33 -8.71
CA THR A 209 -6.76 11.42 -10.04
C THR A 209 -7.54 10.15 -10.39
N GLY A 210 -7.01 8.99 -10.02
CA GLY A 210 -7.66 7.69 -10.21
C GLY A 210 -8.95 7.56 -9.42
N HIS A 211 -8.96 7.96 -8.16
CA HIS A 211 -10.16 7.98 -7.32
C HIS A 211 -11.26 8.88 -7.89
N ALA A 212 -10.89 10.06 -8.39
CA ALA A 212 -11.85 11.04 -8.89
C ALA A 212 -12.39 10.71 -10.30
N HIS A 213 -11.54 10.15 -11.18
CA HIS A 213 -11.84 10.04 -12.61
C HIS A 213 -11.73 8.61 -13.16
N GLY A 214 -11.19 7.67 -12.38
CA GLY A 214 -10.86 6.31 -12.81
C GLY A 214 -9.52 6.22 -13.55
N SER A 215 -8.84 5.06 -13.42
CA SER A 215 -7.53 4.80 -14.05
C SER A 215 -7.58 4.63 -15.57
N THR A 216 -8.76 4.57 -16.16
CA THR A 216 -8.97 4.54 -17.63
C THR A 216 -9.22 5.92 -18.25
N SER A 217 -9.30 6.98 -17.44
CA SER A 217 -9.60 8.34 -17.90
C SER A 217 -8.41 9.01 -18.60
N ALA A 218 -8.71 10.02 -19.42
CA ALA A 218 -7.66 10.87 -20.00
C ALA A 218 -6.88 11.64 -18.93
N ALA A 219 -7.59 12.10 -17.87
CA ALA A 219 -6.96 12.80 -16.75
C ALA A 219 -5.89 11.94 -16.07
N TRP A 220 -6.18 10.66 -15.82
CA TRP A 220 -5.23 9.74 -15.24
C TRP A 220 -4.02 9.48 -16.15
N ARG A 221 -4.24 9.31 -17.46
CA ARG A 221 -3.13 9.15 -18.42
C ARG A 221 -2.21 10.35 -18.48
N TYR A 222 -2.75 11.58 -18.46
CA TYR A 222 -1.91 12.78 -18.36
C TYR A 222 -1.13 12.82 -17.04
N GLN A 223 -1.76 12.42 -15.95
CA GLN A 223 -1.10 12.35 -14.63
C GLN A 223 0.01 11.29 -14.62
N LEU A 224 -0.18 10.15 -15.28
CA LEU A 224 0.86 9.13 -15.48
C LEU A 224 2.06 9.68 -16.27
N GLY A 225 1.81 10.51 -17.29
CA GLY A 225 2.89 11.22 -18.01
C GLY A 225 3.71 12.16 -17.13
N HIS A 226 3.09 12.78 -16.11
CA HIS A 226 3.84 13.56 -15.11
C HIS A 226 4.70 12.66 -14.21
N VAL A 227 4.23 11.45 -13.86
CA VAL A 227 5.03 10.46 -13.13
C VAL A 227 6.23 10.00 -13.94
N ASP A 228 6.02 9.70 -15.22
CA ASP A 228 7.07 9.31 -16.16
C ASP A 228 8.18 10.36 -16.20
N LYS A 229 7.77 11.65 -16.35
CA LYS A 229 8.71 12.78 -16.37
C LYS A 229 9.40 13.01 -15.02
N LEU A 230 8.69 12.80 -13.89
CA LEU A 230 9.31 12.87 -12.57
C LEU A 230 10.43 11.83 -12.42
N ALA A 231 10.19 10.60 -12.88
CA ALA A 231 11.20 9.53 -12.83
C ALA A 231 12.45 9.88 -13.65
N GLU A 232 12.30 10.34 -14.89
CA GLU A 232 13.41 10.82 -15.72
C GLU A 232 14.21 11.95 -15.04
N GLN A 233 13.51 12.92 -14.47
CA GLN A 233 14.14 14.07 -13.80
C GLN A 233 14.91 13.63 -12.56
N LEU A 234 14.39 12.68 -11.79
CA LEU A 234 15.09 12.10 -10.62
C LEU A 234 16.39 11.44 -11.06
N VAL A 235 16.35 10.57 -12.08
CA VAL A 235 17.57 9.93 -12.62
C VAL A 235 18.63 10.95 -13.02
N SER A 236 18.21 12.04 -13.67
CA SER A 236 19.12 13.09 -14.15
C SER A 236 19.68 13.97 -13.02
N ALA A 237 18.96 14.12 -11.91
CA ALA A 237 19.29 15.07 -10.83
C ALA A 237 20.07 14.45 -9.68
N VAL A 238 19.89 13.14 -9.41
CA VAL A 238 20.55 12.45 -8.29
C VAL A 238 22.05 12.27 -8.55
N PRO A 239 22.87 12.16 -7.48
CA PRO A 239 24.30 11.89 -7.62
C PRO A 239 24.58 10.58 -8.36
N GLN A 240 25.72 10.51 -9.02
CA GLN A 240 26.27 9.25 -9.53
C GLN A 240 26.36 8.21 -8.39
N ASN A 241 26.34 6.92 -8.71
CA ASN A 241 26.27 5.81 -7.77
C ASN A 241 24.99 5.82 -6.89
N THR A 242 23.90 6.42 -7.39
CA THR A 242 22.57 6.27 -6.79
C THR A 242 21.80 5.18 -7.51
N VAL A 243 21.24 4.25 -6.76
CA VAL A 243 20.30 3.26 -7.30
C VAL A 243 18.89 3.80 -7.08
N LEU A 244 18.15 3.98 -8.17
CA LEU A 244 16.76 4.38 -8.14
C LEU A 244 15.87 3.14 -8.20
N HIS A 245 15.03 2.97 -7.19
CA HIS A 245 13.91 2.03 -7.18
C HIS A 245 12.62 2.81 -7.38
N ILE A 246 11.77 2.36 -8.30
CA ILE A 246 10.45 2.92 -8.52
C ILE A 246 9.42 1.81 -8.25
N THR A 247 8.49 2.09 -7.35
CA THR A 247 7.41 1.18 -7.01
C THR A 247 6.11 1.95 -6.75
N ALA A 248 5.07 1.22 -6.39
CA ALA A 248 3.81 1.77 -5.92
C ALA A 248 3.45 1.14 -4.56
N ASP A 249 2.45 1.70 -3.92
CA ASP A 249 1.86 1.10 -2.73
C ASP A 249 0.80 0.04 -3.07
N ARG A 250 0.16 0.14 -4.26
CA ARG A 250 -0.89 -0.76 -4.77
C ARG A 250 -1.30 -0.39 -6.20
N GLY A 251 -2.16 -1.21 -6.79
CA GLY A 251 -2.89 -0.85 -8.01
C GLY A 251 -4.25 -0.20 -7.74
N MET A 252 -5.12 -0.17 -8.77
CA MET A 252 -6.44 0.44 -8.70
C MET A 252 -7.38 -0.20 -9.71
N VAL A 253 -8.64 -0.41 -9.30
CA VAL A 253 -9.72 -0.97 -10.13
C VAL A 253 -10.77 0.12 -10.34
N VAL A 254 -11.21 0.31 -11.59
CA VAL A 254 -12.37 1.15 -11.89
C VAL A 254 -13.63 0.36 -11.56
N VAL A 255 -14.44 0.88 -10.64
CA VAL A 255 -15.69 0.26 -10.24
C VAL A 255 -16.84 1.06 -10.81
N GLN A 256 -17.69 0.40 -11.60
CA GLN A 256 -18.87 1.04 -12.16
C GLN A 256 -20.04 1.03 -11.15
N PRO A 257 -21.00 1.97 -11.22
CA PRO A 257 -22.13 1.99 -10.27
C PRO A 257 -22.93 0.69 -10.22
N GLN A 258 -23.05 -0.05 -11.33
CA GLN A 258 -23.74 -1.34 -11.37
C GLN A 258 -22.95 -2.47 -10.69
N ASP A 259 -21.67 -2.26 -10.43
CA ASP A 259 -20.79 -3.22 -9.74
C ASP A 259 -20.72 -2.93 -8.22
N HIS A 260 -21.47 -1.94 -7.75
CA HIS A 260 -21.63 -1.68 -6.33
C HIS A 260 -22.56 -2.72 -5.69
N ILE A 261 -22.11 -3.26 -4.57
CA ILE A 261 -22.91 -4.11 -3.69
C ILE A 261 -23.24 -3.25 -2.45
N ASP A 262 -24.49 -2.76 -2.38
CA ASP A 262 -24.94 -1.92 -1.26
C ASP A 262 -25.17 -2.82 -0.03
N LEU A 263 -24.36 -2.60 1.01
CA LEU A 263 -24.45 -3.36 2.26
C LEU A 263 -25.72 -3.03 3.07
N ASP A 264 -26.40 -1.94 2.73
CA ASP A 264 -27.58 -1.42 3.43
C ASP A 264 -28.91 -1.67 2.67
N ASP A 265 -28.88 -2.47 1.60
CA ASP A 265 -30.06 -2.73 0.73
C ASP A 265 -31.12 -3.68 1.34
N GLY A 266 -30.87 -4.17 2.55
CA GLY A 266 -31.76 -5.10 3.24
C GLY A 266 -31.52 -6.57 2.90
N ALA A 267 -30.53 -6.90 2.08
CA ALA A 267 -30.20 -8.30 1.70
C ALA A 267 -29.61 -9.15 2.85
N GLY A 268 -29.43 -8.57 4.04
CA GLY A 268 -28.99 -9.29 5.25
C GLY A 268 -27.52 -9.13 5.61
N LEU A 269 -26.72 -8.37 4.83
CA LEU A 269 -25.28 -8.17 5.11
C LEU A 269 -25.01 -7.34 6.38
N ARG A 270 -26.00 -6.63 6.92
CA ARG A 270 -25.88 -5.87 8.18
C ARG A 270 -26.38 -6.62 9.41
N GLY A 271 -27.03 -7.77 9.22
CA GLY A 271 -27.56 -8.58 10.35
C GLY A 271 -26.42 -9.08 11.24
N GLY A 272 -26.45 -8.79 12.55
CA GLY A 272 -25.44 -9.18 13.52
C GLY A 272 -24.08 -8.47 13.39
N VAL A 273 -23.97 -7.40 12.60
CA VAL A 273 -22.76 -6.59 12.43
C VAL A 273 -22.77 -5.43 13.42
N ALA A 274 -21.81 -5.41 14.33
CA ALA A 274 -21.61 -4.33 15.30
C ALA A 274 -20.85 -3.13 14.69
N LEU A 275 -19.76 -3.40 13.95
CA LEU A 275 -18.96 -2.38 13.26
C LEU A 275 -18.53 -2.89 11.89
N LEU A 276 -18.49 -1.97 10.93
CA LEU A 276 -17.98 -2.23 9.60
C LEU A 276 -16.74 -1.36 9.37
N GLY A 277 -15.58 -1.98 9.27
CA GLY A 277 -14.30 -1.33 8.99
C GLY A 277 -13.77 -1.68 7.61
N GLY A 278 -12.53 -1.32 7.36
CA GLY A 278 -11.87 -1.50 6.07
C GLY A 278 -12.26 -0.40 5.07
N GLU A 279 -12.42 -0.78 3.84
CA GLU A 279 -12.73 0.06 2.68
C GLU A 279 -13.55 -0.74 1.64
N PRO A 280 -14.13 -0.12 0.59
CA PRO A 280 -15.06 -0.81 -0.30
C PRO A 280 -14.52 -2.09 -0.95
N ARG A 281 -13.22 -2.26 -1.08
CA ARG A 281 -12.62 -3.46 -1.65
C ARG A 281 -11.87 -4.36 -0.65
N ALA A 282 -11.93 -4.02 0.65
CA ALA A 282 -11.39 -4.87 1.72
C ALA A 282 -12.12 -4.58 3.03
N ARG A 283 -13.16 -5.34 3.34
CA ARG A 283 -13.97 -5.13 4.55
C ARG A 283 -13.49 -5.95 5.73
N HIS A 284 -13.40 -5.30 6.88
CA HIS A 284 -13.30 -5.92 8.20
C HIS A 284 -14.67 -5.81 8.87
N VAL A 285 -15.33 -6.94 9.07
CA VAL A 285 -16.66 -7.02 9.67
C VAL A 285 -16.51 -7.48 11.11
N TYR A 286 -16.90 -6.64 12.04
CA TYR A 286 -16.87 -6.96 13.47
C TYR A 286 -18.31 -7.31 13.91
N ALA A 287 -18.51 -8.55 14.33
CA ALA A 287 -19.82 -9.06 14.67
C ALA A 287 -20.25 -8.67 16.10
N GLU A 288 -21.54 -8.66 16.34
CA GLU A 288 -22.10 -8.65 17.69
C GLU A 288 -21.66 -9.91 18.45
N PRO A 289 -21.59 -9.85 19.79
CA PRO A 289 -21.22 -11.02 20.58
C PRO A 289 -22.06 -12.25 20.24
N GLY A 290 -21.40 -13.33 19.79
CA GLY A 290 -22.03 -14.59 19.41
C GLY A 290 -22.54 -14.68 17.98
N ALA A 291 -22.56 -13.59 17.20
CA ALA A 291 -23.11 -13.56 15.84
C ALA A 291 -22.09 -13.90 14.73
N ALA A 292 -20.80 -14.05 15.04
CA ALA A 292 -19.75 -14.18 14.02
C ALA A 292 -19.98 -15.31 13.00
N ALA A 293 -20.51 -16.45 13.42
CA ALA A 293 -20.78 -17.59 12.55
C ALA A 293 -21.94 -17.29 11.58
N ASP A 294 -23.00 -16.65 12.08
CA ASP A 294 -24.16 -16.29 11.25
C ASP A 294 -23.81 -15.19 10.25
N VAL A 295 -23.03 -14.19 10.69
CA VAL A 295 -22.49 -13.13 9.80
C VAL A 295 -21.64 -13.75 8.69
N LEU A 296 -20.71 -14.65 9.02
CA LEU A 296 -19.89 -15.34 8.03
C LEU A 296 -20.73 -16.13 7.01
N ALA A 297 -21.73 -16.86 7.48
CA ALA A 297 -22.61 -17.64 6.64
C ALA A 297 -23.41 -16.74 5.68
N ALA A 298 -24.01 -15.66 6.19
CA ALA A 298 -24.78 -14.68 5.39
C ALA A 298 -23.90 -13.99 4.34
N TRP A 299 -22.70 -13.53 4.73
CA TRP A 299 -21.75 -12.88 3.81
C TRP A 299 -21.30 -13.83 2.68
N ARG A 300 -21.04 -15.08 3.00
CA ARG A 300 -20.68 -16.11 1.99
C ARG A 300 -21.83 -16.39 1.03
N GLU A 301 -23.04 -16.54 1.56
CA GLU A 301 -24.24 -16.85 0.76
C GLU A 301 -24.59 -15.69 -0.18
N ILE A 302 -24.63 -14.46 0.37
CA ILE A 302 -25.08 -13.29 -0.38
C ILE A 302 -24.03 -12.83 -1.40
N LEU A 303 -22.75 -12.82 -1.03
CA LEU A 303 -21.69 -12.36 -1.92
C LEU A 303 -21.34 -13.43 -2.98
N GLY A 304 -21.39 -14.71 -2.63
CA GLY A 304 -21.12 -15.81 -3.56
C GLY A 304 -19.78 -15.66 -4.27
N SER A 305 -19.79 -15.77 -5.59
CA SER A 305 -18.58 -15.65 -6.43
C SER A 305 -18.04 -14.22 -6.58
N ARG A 306 -18.70 -13.21 -6.01
CA ARG A 306 -18.29 -11.81 -6.11
C ARG A 306 -17.20 -11.39 -5.11
N ALA A 307 -16.96 -12.19 -4.08
CA ALA A 307 -15.94 -11.89 -3.07
C ALA A 307 -15.36 -13.16 -2.44
N TRP A 308 -14.09 -13.11 -2.07
CA TRP A 308 -13.49 -14.03 -1.12
C TRP A 308 -13.92 -13.61 0.28
N VAL A 309 -14.61 -14.51 0.99
CA VAL A 309 -15.11 -14.26 2.35
C VAL A 309 -14.53 -15.29 3.30
N ALA A 310 -13.79 -14.83 4.28
CA ALA A 310 -13.13 -15.67 5.26
C ALA A 310 -13.47 -15.22 6.69
N SER A 311 -13.51 -16.16 7.63
CA SER A 311 -13.42 -15.81 9.03
C SER A 311 -12.05 -15.22 9.36
N ARG A 312 -11.90 -14.57 10.52
CA ARG A 312 -10.61 -14.10 11.02
C ARG A 312 -9.54 -15.20 10.98
N ASP A 313 -9.89 -16.36 11.52
CA ASP A 313 -8.95 -17.46 11.66
C ASP A 313 -8.56 -18.06 10.30
N GLU A 314 -9.51 -18.17 9.37
CA GLU A 314 -9.25 -18.62 8.00
C GLU A 314 -8.36 -17.60 7.24
N ALA A 315 -8.65 -16.30 7.31
CA ALA A 315 -7.84 -15.27 6.65
C ALA A 315 -6.39 -15.26 7.19
N ILE A 316 -6.22 -15.39 8.51
CA ILE A 316 -4.91 -15.50 9.14
C ILE A 316 -4.20 -16.80 8.72
N ALA A 317 -4.87 -17.94 8.80
CA ALA A 317 -4.30 -19.24 8.43
C ALA A 317 -3.93 -19.33 6.95
N SER A 318 -4.71 -18.66 6.08
CA SER A 318 -4.43 -18.57 4.64
C SER A 318 -3.35 -17.54 4.30
N GLY A 319 -2.78 -16.84 5.27
CA GLY A 319 -1.64 -15.94 5.08
C GLY A 319 -1.98 -14.58 4.47
N TRP A 320 -3.25 -14.15 4.47
CA TRP A 320 -3.63 -12.85 3.87
C TRP A 320 -2.81 -11.69 4.41
N PHE A 321 -2.51 -11.70 5.71
CA PHE A 321 -1.77 -10.64 6.41
C PHE A 321 -0.30 -11.00 6.71
N GLY A 322 0.17 -12.16 6.23
CA GLY A 322 1.40 -12.77 6.71
C GLY A 322 1.27 -13.24 8.17
N PRO A 323 2.38 -13.51 8.88
CA PRO A 323 2.35 -13.86 10.29
C PRO A 323 1.71 -12.75 11.13
N VAL A 324 0.67 -13.08 11.90
CA VAL A 324 -0.06 -12.10 12.73
C VAL A 324 0.40 -12.18 14.18
N ALA A 325 0.94 -11.08 14.71
CA ALA A 325 1.34 -10.98 16.11
C ALA A 325 0.11 -10.98 17.03
N GLY A 326 0.19 -11.66 18.17
CA GLY A 326 -0.94 -11.85 19.08
C GLY A 326 -1.76 -10.59 19.38
N PRO A 327 -1.14 -9.44 19.75
CA PRO A 327 -1.87 -8.20 20.00
C PRO A 327 -2.61 -7.63 18.76
N MET A 328 -2.23 -8.04 17.55
CA MET A 328 -2.81 -7.54 16.29
C MET A 328 -4.06 -8.34 15.86
N VAL A 329 -4.23 -9.56 16.36
CA VAL A 329 -5.38 -10.43 16.03
C VAL A 329 -6.72 -9.73 16.27
N ALA A 330 -6.84 -9.01 17.36
CA ALA A 330 -8.07 -8.29 17.72
C ALA A 330 -8.41 -7.11 16.80
N ARG A 331 -7.48 -6.69 15.93
CA ARG A 331 -7.73 -5.64 14.92
C ARG A 331 -8.34 -6.21 13.63
N VAL A 332 -8.17 -7.51 13.39
CA VAL A 332 -8.79 -8.18 12.24
C VAL A 332 -10.27 -8.38 12.51
N GLY A 333 -11.14 -8.13 11.52
CA GLY A 333 -12.57 -8.38 11.62
C GLY A 333 -12.88 -9.85 11.91
N ASP A 334 -14.03 -10.14 12.54
CA ASP A 334 -14.50 -11.51 12.72
C ASP A 334 -14.76 -12.19 11.37
N VAL A 335 -15.14 -11.37 10.37
CA VAL A 335 -15.22 -11.74 8.96
C VAL A 335 -14.40 -10.74 8.15
N VAL A 336 -13.68 -11.21 7.15
CA VAL A 336 -12.94 -10.40 6.19
C VAL A 336 -13.46 -10.72 4.80
N ALA A 337 -13.80 -9.68 4.02
CA ALA A 337 -14.32 -9.84 2.68
C ALA A 337 -13.53 -8.99 1.68
N ALA A 338 -13.04 -9.62 0.63
CA ALA A 338 -12.28 -9.01 -0.46
C ALA A 338 -12.96 -9.29 -1.79
N PRO A 339 -13.48 -8.29 -2.52
CA PRO A 339 -14.12 -8.45 -3.82
C PRO A 339 -13.24 -9.15 -4.86
N ALA A 340 -13.78 -10.15 -5.56
CA ALA A 340 -13.09 -11.02 -6.51
C ALA A 340 -13.28 -10.58 -7.97
N GLY A 341 -13.21 -9.29 -8.25
CA GLY A 341 -13.42 -8.74 -9.58
C GLY A 341 -13.67 -7.22 -9.47
N PRO A 342 -14.47 -6.62 -10.34
CA PRO A 342 -14.69 -5.17 -10.33
C PRO A 342 -15.68 -4.70 -9.25
N TRP A 343 -16.05 -5.56 -8.30
CA TRP A 343 -17.05 -5.26 -7.28
C TRP A 343 -16.52 -4.36 -6.17
N ALA A 344 -17.43 -3.55 -5.58
CA ALA A 344 -17.17 -2.78 -4.36
C ALA A 344 -18.31 -2.96 -3.34
N LEU A 345 -17.96 -3.15 -2.08
CA LEU A 345 -18.86 -3.30 -0.94
C LEU A 345 -19.10 -1.91 -0.34
N VAL A 346 -20.15 -1.22 -0.79
CA VAL A 346 -20.42 0.17 -0.42
C VAL A 346 -21.45 0.28 0.70
N THR A 347 -21.40 1.39 1.45
CA THR A 347 -22.33 1.66 2.55
C THR A 347 -22.69 3.14 2.61
N LYS A 348 -23.88 3.45 3.09
CA LYS A 348 -24.35 4.82 3.34
C LYS A 348 -23.61 5.51 4.49
N ASP A 349 -22.97 4.75 5.35
CA ASP A 349 -22.16 5.27 6.45
C ASP A 349 -20.85 5.93 5.94
N GLU A 350 -20.41 5.58 4.71
CA GLU A 350 -19.16 6.05 4.09
C GLU A 350 -19.46 6.62 2.67
N PRO A 351 -20.20 7.72 2.55
CA PRO A 351 -20.62 8.23 1.25
C PRO A 351 -19.45 8.73 0.38
N ALA A 352 -18.39 9.24 0.99
CA ALA A 352 -17.23 9.72 0.25
C ALA A 352 -16.47 8.56 -0.40
N GLU A 353 -16.24 7.49 0.33
CA GLU A 353 -15.56 6.26 -0.13
C GLU A 353 -16.42 5.52 -1.17
N SER A 354 -17.75 5.52 -0.98
CA SER A 354 -18.71 4.90 -1.90
C SER A 354 -18.85 5.65 -3.23
N ALA A 355 -18.47 6.92 -3.29
CA ALA A 355 -18.53 7.76 -4.49
C ALA A 355 -17.25 7.72 -5.36
N LEU A 356 -16.21 7.02 -4.92
CA LEU A 356 -14.95 6.89 -5.67
C LEU A 356 -15.16 6.10 -6.97
N VAL A 357 -14.50 6.53 -8.05
CA VAL A 357 -14.52 5.84 -9.35
C VAL A 357 -13.47 4.74 -9.40
N GLY A 358 -12.24 5.08 -9.01
CA GLY A 358 -11.17 4.10 -8.81
C GLY A 358 -11.11 3.68 -7.35
N MET A 359 -11.05 2.38 -7.11
CA MET A 359 -11.01 1.78 -5.77
C MET A 359 -9.93 0.70 -5.71
N HIS A 360 -9.54 0.30 -4.50
CA HIS A 360 -8.47 -0.68 -4.27
C HIS A 360 -8.71 -1.39 -2.94
N GLY A 361 -7.84 -2.34 -2.59
CA GLY A 361 -7.86 -3.01 -1.29
C GLY A 361 -7.82 -4.53 -1.37
N SER A 362 -8.30 -5.10 -2.48
CA SER A 362 -8.58 -6.53 -2.59
C SER A 362 -7.36 -7.39 -2.94
N LEU A 363 -7.63 -8.68 -3.16
CA LEU A 363 -6.66 -9.74 -3.54
C LEU A 363 -6.66 -10.02 -5.05
N THR A 364 -7.17 -9.12 -5.89
CA THR A 364 -7.02 -9.28 -7.35
C THR A 364 -5.60 -8.89 -7.79
N THR A 365 -5.15 -9.38 -8.94
CA THR A 365 -3.85 -8.97 -9.50
C THR A 365 -3.76 -7.47 -9.71
N THR A 366 -4.86 -6.86 -10.14
CA THR A 366 -4.95 -5.41 -10.40
C THR A 366 -4.81 -4.57 -9.12
N ASP A 367 -5.31 -5.07 -7.97
CA ASP A 367 -5.10 -4.42 -6.66
C ASP A 367 -3.66 -4.64 -6.15
N GLN A 368 -3.13 -5.87 -6.31
CA GLN A 368 -1.95 -6.36 -5.60
C GLN A 368 -0.62 -6.14 -6.32
N LEU A 369 -0.60 -6.26 -7.65
CA LEU A 369 0.67 -6.18 -8.37
C LEU A 369 1.14 -4.74 -8.55
N VAL A 370 2.36 -4.47 -8.09
CA VAL A 370 3.02 -3.18 -8.19
C VAL A 370 4.34 -3.28 -8.94
N PRO A 371 4.79 -2.26 -9.68
CA PRO A 371 6.07 -2.30 -10.34
C PRO A 371 7.22 -2.32 -9.32
N HIS A 372 8.32 -2.97 -9.69
CA HIS A 372 9.63 -2.77 -9.08
C HIS A 372 10.62 -2.53 -10.21
N LEU A 373 10.78 -1.25 -10.56
CA LEU A 373 11.69 -0.81 -11.59
C LEU A 373 12.99 -0.37 -10.91
N LEU A 374 14.12 -0.79 -11.47
CA LEU A 374 15.45 -0.54 -10.92
C LEU A 374 16.34 0.08 -11.99
N LEU A 375 17.01 1.15 -11.63
CA LEU A 375 17.97 1.83 -12.50
C LEU A 375 19.16 2.34 -11.69
N ALA A 376 20.37 2.05 -12.15
CA ALA A 376 21.58 2.69 -11.64
C ALA A 376 21.83 3.99 -12.41
N ALA A 377 22.08 5.11 -11.70
CA ALA A 377 22.28 6.43 -12.32
C ALA A 377 23.49 6.51 -13.28
N ASP A 378 24.33 5.49 -13.33
CA ASP A 378 25.52 5.40 -14.16
C ASP A 378 25.34 4.55 -15.43
N GLU A 379 24.16 3.95 -15.67
CA GLU A 379 23.95 3.15 -16.86
C GLU A 379 24.02 3.99 -18.13
N PRO A 380 24.89 3.60 -19.09
CA PRO A 380 24.97 4.33 -20.37
C PRO A 380 23.69 4.09 -21.19
N GLY A 381 22.99 5.18 -21.47
CA GLY A 381 21.74 5.18 -22.25
C GLY A 381 20.62 6.04 -21.68
N PHE A 382 20.74 6.46 -20.44
CA PHE A 382 19.74 7.29 -19.73
C PHE A 382 20.20 8.70 -19.37
N ARG A 383 21.21 9.23 -20.11
CA ARG A 383 21.68 10.63 -20.00
C ARG A 383 21.22 11.48 -21.19
#